data_de45d0af6dc1023d2ab8625317943620
#
_entry.id   de45d0af6dc1023d2ab8625317943620
#
_cell.length_a   1.000
_cell.length_b   1.000
_cell.length_c   1.000
_cell.angle_alpha   90.00
_cell.angle_beta   90.00
_cell.angle_gamma   90.00
#
_symmetry.space_group_name_H-M   'P 1'
#
loop_
_entity.id
_entity.type
_entity.pdbx_description
1 polymer ?
#
loop_
_entity_poly.entity_id
_entity_poly.type
_entity_poly.pdbx_seq_one_letter_code
_entity_poly.pdbx_strand_id
1 'polypeptide(L)'
;VAEAAEAKGLVFAVDPTSADASCVGGNVAMNAGGKKAVLWGTAIDNLLSWRMVDPNGDWLEVVRHHHNMGKIHDQAWVEFAIHRYGPKQLVAGSQGTPEFKGAPIESRMLKLEGQRFRRLGLGKDVTDKVLGGLPGIQKEGCDGLITSAVWVLHRMPPCVRTVCLEYFGNAQEAVPSIVDIKAYLDQKPEGAMLAGLEHLDERYLRAVGYSTKSKRGALPKMVLIGDIVGETDEAVARAASEVIRLANQRSGEGFVAVSAESRKTFWADRARTAAIARHTNAFKINEDVVIPLNRMGEYTNAIERINIECSINNKLKLTRALRQALNDIADQGVRILNRTEEGESPEAQQRSLEQRLEEAGEILKNTESRWALMAAHLDDPVVEHAPRLAELGLDLLAWPQNQKTRRLLDCLQDRTLRVSWKRELRDEFRRLFPGLAFSNVIERLEACHVRVLRSRVFVALHMHAGDGNVHTNLPV
;
A
#
# COMPACT_ATOMS: atom_id res chain seq x y z
N VAL A 1 20.52 -15.63 4.88
CA VAL A 1 20.31 -16.67 3.82
C VAL A 1 20.53 -16.03 2.44
N ALA A 2 19.85 -14.92 2.12
CA ALA A 2 19.98 -14.26 0.81
C ALA A 2 21.42 -13.89 0.47
N GLU A 3 22.14 -13.21 1.36
CA GLU A 3 23.55 -12.83 1.17
C GLU A 3 24.47 -14.03 0.94
N ALA A 4 24.24 -15.12 1.69
CA ALA A 4 25.00 -16.36 1.52
C ALA A 4 24.74 -17.05 0.17
N ALA A 5 23.51 -16.95 -0.35
CA ALA A 5 23.15 -17.44 -1.68
C ALA A 5 23.79 -16.55 -2.78
N GLU A 6 23.69 -15.24 -2.65
CA GLU A 6 24.26 -14.26 -3.59
C GLU A 6 25.77 -14.37 -3.71
N ALA A 7 26.47 -14.61 -2.58
CA ALA A 7 27.92 -14.87 -2.57
C ALA A 7 28.33 -16.12 -3.38
N LYS A 8 27.38 -17.00 -3.72
CA LYS A 8 27.55 -18.19 -4.56
C LYS A 8 26.95 -18.03 -5.96
N GLY A 9 26.52 -16.83 -6.35
CA GLY A 9 25.86 -16.58 -7.63
C GLY A 9 24.44 -17.16 -7.72
N LEU A 10 23.79 -17.35 -6.56
CA LEU A 10 22.46 -17.93 -6.45
C LEU A 10 21.46 -16.93 -5.88
N VAL A 11 20.18 -17.13 -6.17
CA VAL A 11 19.06 -16.34 -5.66
C VAL A 11 18.30 -17.14 -4.62
N PHE A 12 18.13 -16.57 -3.42
CA PHE A 12 17.11 -16.97 -2.48
C PHE A 12 15.82 -16.19 -2.79
N ALA A 13 14.76 -16.90 -3.18
CA ALA A 13 13.59 -16.29 -3.80
C ALA A 13 12.63 -15.61 -2.81
N VAL A 14 12.66 -16.00 -1.53
CA VAL A 14 11.75 -15.47 -0.50
C VAL A 14 12.31 -14.17 0.08
N ASP A 15 11.76 -13.03 -0.37
CA ASP A 15 12.24 -11.69 -0.05
C ASP A 15 11.12 -10.76 0.45
N PRO A 16 10.44 -11.09 1.58
CA PRO A 16 9.39 -10.23 2.11
C PRO A 16 9.94 -8.84 2.44
N THR A 17 9.08 -7.83 2.42
CA THR A 17 9.47 -6.44 2.78
C THR A 17 10.04 -6.34 4.20
N SER A 18 9.63 -7.28 5.07
CA SER A 18 10.08 -7.43 6.46
C SER A 18 11.31 -8.34 6.63
N ALA A 19 12.08 -8.59 5.57
CA ALA A 19 13.20 -9.55 5.60
C ALA A 19 14.17 -9.33 6.76
N ASP A 20 14.46 -8.07 7.10
CA ASP A 20 15.38 -7.71 8.20
C ASP A 20 14.83 -8.05 9.60
N ALA A 21 13.51 -8.25 9.72
CA ALA A 21 12.82 -8.54 10.98
C ALA A 21 12.18 -9.94 11.00
N SER A 22 12.16 -10.64 9.87
CA SER A 22 11.53 -11.96 9.74
C SER A 22 12.50 -13.10 10.03
N CYS A 23 11.98 -14.22 10.50
CA CYS A 23 12.74 -15.46 10.59
C CYS A 23 12.31 -16.45 9.50
N VAL A 24 13.21 -17.37 9.15
CA VAL A 24 12.97 -18.36 8.07
C VAL A 24 11.79 -19.28 8.40
N GLY A 25 11.63 -19.69 9.66
CA GLY A 25 10.47 -20.49 10.10
C GLY A 25 9.15 -19.72 9.96
N GLY A 26 9.14 -18.43 10.28
CA GLY A 26 8.00 -17.55 10.04
C GLY A 26 7.66 -17.41 8.55
N ASN A 27 8.66 -17.32 7.70
CA ASN A 27 8.45 -17.28 6.23
C ASN A 27 7.80 -18.58 5.71
N VAL A 28 8.12 -19.72 6.28
CA VAL A 28 7.44 -20.99 5.98
C VAL A 28 6.01 -20.96 6.50
N ALA A 29 5.83 -20.65 7.80
CA ALA A 29 4.52 -20.65 8.44
C ALA A 29 3.51 -19.70 7.76
N MET A 30 3.98 -18.59 7.18
CA MET A 30 3.17 -17.60 6.47
C MET A 30 3.12 -17.81 4.96
N ASN A 31 3.82 -18.80 4.42
CA ASN A 31 4.04 -18.95 2.97
C ASN A 31 4.51 -17.62 2.34
N ALA A 32 5.53 -17.00 2.94
CA ALA A 32 5.97 -15.68 2.55
C ALA A 32 6.47 -15.62 1.11
N GLY A 33 6.24 -14.48 0.48
CA GLY A 33 6.81 -14.11 -0.81
C GLY A 33 7.40 -12.69 -0.71
N GLY A 34 7.61 -12.08 -1.85
CA GLY A 34 8.09 -10.71 -1.99
C GLY A 34 8.05 -10.32 -3.45
N LYS A 35 8.83 -9.30 -3.84
CA LYS A 35 8.89 -8.87 -5.26
C LYS A 35 9.32 -9.98 -6.22
N LYS A 36 10.21 -10.88 -5.75
CA LYS A 36 10.74 -12.00 -6.53
C LYS A 36 9.71 -13.10 -6.77
N ALA A 37 8.59 -13.10 -6.05
CA ALA A 37 7.55 -14.13 -6.18
C ALA A 37 6.93 -14.17 -7.58
N VAL A 38 6.90 -13.06 -8.30
CA VAL A 38 6.40 -13.01 -9.69
C VAL A 38 7.16 -13.99 -10.61
N LEU A 39 8.47 -14.18 -10.40
CA LEU A 39 9.28 -15.10 -11.20
C LEU A 39 9.42 -16.47 -10.53
N TRP A 40 9.75 -16.52 -9.23
CA TRP A 40 10.13 -17.74 -8.54
C TRP A 40 9.08 -18.29 -7.55
N GLY A 41 7.96 -17.61 -7.37
CA GLY A 41 6.92 -18.04 -6.44
C GLY A 41 7.18 -17.67 -4.98
N THR A 42 6.39 -18.26 -4.10
CA THR A 42 6.42 -18.05 -2.64
C THR A 42 7.26 -19.11 -1.92
N ALA A 43 7.24 -19.12 -0.59
CA ALA A 43 7.98 -20.09 0.20
C ALA A 43 7.68 -21.55 -0.21
N ILE A 44 6.41 -21.92 -0.40
CA ILE A 44 6.03 -23.29 -0.78
C ILE A 44 6.61 -23.72 -2.14
N ASP A 45 6.75 -22.77 -3.08
CA ASP A 45 7.33 -23.05 -4.39
C ASP A 45 8.82 -23.44 -4.29
N ASN A 46 9.50 -22.91 -3.27
CA ASN A 46 10.95 -23.00 -3.09
C ASN A 46 11.38 -23.95 -1.95
N LEU A 47 10.44 -24.61 -1.27
CA LEU A 47 10.75 -25.58 -0.23
C LEU A 47 10.96 -26.98 -0.82
N LEU A 48 12.10 -27.59 -0.48
CA LEU A 48 12.37 -29.02 -0.68
C LEU A 48 11.81 -29.81 0.50
N SER A 49 12.13 -29.40 1.72
CA SER A 49 11.64 -30.05 2.93
C SER A 49 11.66 -29.08 4.11
N TRP A 50 10.90 -29.40 5.14
CA TRP A 50 10.97 -28.70 6.41
C TRP A 50 10.69 -29.66 7.57
N ARG A 51 11.15 -29.26 8.75
CA ARG A 51 10.88 -29.95 10.01
C ARG A 51 10.14 -29.03 10.96
N MET A 52 9.25 -29.62 11.73
CA MET A 52 8.47 -28.92 12.73
C MET A 52 8.19 -29.78 13.94
N VAL A 53 7.82 -29.15 15.04
CA VAL A 53 7.31 -29.84 16.24
C VAL A 53 5.81 -29.53 16.32
N ASP A 54 4.99 -30.56 16.42
CA ASP A 54 3.54 -30.44 16.57
C ASP A 54 3.14 -30.14 18.05
N PRO A 55 1.86 -29.81 18.34
CA PRO A 55 1.41 -29.54 19.69
C PRO A 55 1.54 -30.71 20.69
N ASN A 56 1.72 -31.94 20.21
CA ASN A 56 1.95 -33.11 21.04
C ASN A 56 3.43 -33.32 21.40
N GLY A 57 4.32 -32.52 20.83
CA GLY A 57 5.77 -32.64 20.99
C GLY A 57 6.41 -33.64 20.03
N ASP A 58 5.65 -34.19 19.09
CA ASP A 58 6.19 -35.04 18.05
C ASP A 58 6.85 -34.20 16.95
N TRP A 59 7.88 -34.78 16.33
CA TRP A 59 8.56 -34.17 15.21
C TRP A 59 7.95 -34.64 13.89
N LEU A 60 7.68 -33.67 13.02
CA LEU A 60 7.26 -33.93 11.65
C LEU A 60 8.36 -33.53 10.68
N GLU A 61 8.68 -34.40 9.74
CA GLU A 61 9.51 -34.07 8.58
C GLU A 61 8.64 -34.16 7.33
N VAL A 62 8.58 -33.09 6.58
CA VAL A 62 7.80 -32.99 5.35
C VAL A 62 8.77 -32.82 4.18
N VAL A 63 8.69 -33.72 3.20
CA VAL A 63 9.56 -33.74 2.03
C VAL A 63 8.70 -33.64 0.77
N ARG A 64 8.95 -32.59 -0.06
CA ARG A 64 8.31 -32.45 -1.36
C ARG A 64 9.02 -33.29 -2.41
N HIS A 65 8.25 -34.09 -3.14
CA HIS A 65 8.73 -34.81 -4.32
C HIS A 65 8.72 -33.88 -5.55
N HIS A 66 9.63 -34.10 -6.47
CA HIS A 66 9.72 -33.36 -7.75
C HIS A 66 9.80 -31.82 -7.58
N HIS A 67 10.59 -31.35 -6.62
CA HIS A 67 10.66 -29.92 -6.22
C HIS A 67 11.21 -28.97 -7.31
N ASN A 68 11.86 -29.46 -8.36
CA ASN A 68 12.43 -28.66 -9.45
C ASN A 68 11.50 -28.47 -10.65
N MET A 69 10.24 -28.85 -10.57
CA MET A 69 9.29 -28.84 -11.67
C MET A 69 8.54 -27.49 -11.84
N GLY A 70 9.06 -26.39 -11.33
CA GLY A 70 8.44 -25.05 -11.42
C GLY A 70 7.53 -24.72 -10.23
N LYS A 71 6.68 -23.69 -10.43
CA LYS A 71 5.76 -23.26 -9.37
C LYS A 71 4.74 -24.34 -9.07
N ILE A 72 4.43 -24.51 -7.79
CA ILE A 72 3.59 -25.62 -7.30
C ILE A 72 2.19 -25.62 -7.93
N HIS A 73 1.61 -24.45 -8.15
CA HIS A 73 0.26 -24.34 -8.73
C HIS A 73 0.20 -24.62 -10.24
N ASP A 74 1.35 -24.64 -10.92
CA ASP A 74 1.44 -25.01 -12.34
C ASP A 74 1.51 -26.54 -12.54
N GLN A 75 1.67 -27.29 -11.43
CA GLN A 75 1.71 -28.75 -11.44
C GLN A 75 0.29 -29.33 -11.43
N ALA A 76 0.03 -30.36 -12.20
CA ALA A 76 -1.24 -31.11 -12.10
C ALA A 76 -1.40 -31.71 -10.69
N TRP A 77 -0.34 -32.32 -10.18
CA TRP A 77 -0.27 -32.91 -8.86
C TRP A 77 1.04 -32.59 -8.17
N VAL A 78 0.99 -32.45 -6.85
CA VAL A 78 2.15 -32.31 -5.98
C VAL A 78 2.09 -33.33 -4.88
N GLU A 79 3.22 -33.96 -4.58
CA GLU A 79 3.32 -35.02 -3.61
C GLU A 79 4.29 -34.67 -2.50
N PHE A 80 3.85 -34.96 -1.27
CA PHE A 80 4.64 -34.78 -0.05
C PHE A 80 4.70 -36.05 0.73
N ALA A 81 5.90 -36.47 1.13
CA ALA A 81 6.08 -37.48 2.17
C ALA A 81 6.06 -36.78 3.54
N ILE A 82 5.25 -37.27 4.46
CA ILE A 82 5.14 -36.75 5.83
C ILE A 82 5.52 -37.86 6.78
N HIS A 83 6.62 -37.65 7.52
CA HIS A 83 7.16 -38.61 8.49
C HIS A 83 7.01 -38.04 9.89
N ARG A 84 6.48 -38.85 10.82
CA ARG A 84 6.35 -38.50 12.24
C ARG A 84 7.36 -39.29 13.07
N TYR A 85 8.03 -38.60 13.98
CA TYR A 85 9.00 -39.15 14.92
C TYR A 85 8.66 -38.68 16.33
N GLY A 86 8.80 -39.61 17.30
CA GLY A 86 8.63 -39.23 18.71
C GLY A 86 9.81 -38.40 19.25
N PRO A 87 9.62 -37.72 20.37
CA PRO A 87 10.65 -36.83 20.95
C PRO A 87 11.98 -37.53 21.26
N LYS A 88 11.93 -38.84 21.61
CA LYS A 88 13.12 -39.63 21.93
C LYS A 88 13.91 -40.08 20.71
N GLN A 89 13.40 -39.91 19.52
CA GLN A 89 14.10 -40.26 18.28
C GLN A 89 15.02 -39.18 17.77
N LEU A 90 14.91 -37.99 18.32
CA LEU A 90 15.82 -36.89 17.98
C LEU A 90 17.15 -37.05 18.70
N VAL A 91 18.25 -37.01 17.93
CA VAL A 91 19.61 -37.08 18.44
C VAL A 91 20.43 -35.89 17.91
N ALA A 92 21.50 -35.50 18.62
CA ALA A 92 22.45 -34.54 18.12
C ALA A 92 23.21 -35.18 16.91
N GLY A 93 23.02 -34.59 15.74
CA GLY A 93 23.72 -35.00 14.55
C GLY A 93 25.08 -34.31 14.39
N SER A 94 25.75 -34.65 13.30
CA SER A 94 27.00 -34.01 12.92
C SER A 94 26.80 -32.49 12.70
N GLN A 95 27.72 -31.67 13.14
CA GLN A 95 27.67 -30.19 13.04
C GLN A 95 26.50 -29.52 13.79
N GLY A 96 25.92 -30.18 14.82
CA GLY A 96 24.86 -29.62 15.66
C GLY A 96 23.46 -29.58 15.02
N THR A 97 23.29 -30.18 13.85
CA THR A 97 21.98 -30.38 13.24
C THR A 97 21.27 -31.59 13.85
N PRO A 98 19.99 -31.46 14.28
CA PRO A 98 19.24 -32.60 14.79
C PRO A 98 19.05 -33.69 13.70
N GLU A 99 19.29 -34.94 14.06
CA GLU A 99 19.07 -36.10 13.19
C GLU A 99 18.04 -37.08 13.84
N PHE A 100 17.27 -37.76 13.02
CA PHE A 100 16.33 -38.78 13.51
C PHE A 100 16.99 -40.15 13.55
N LYS A 101 16.88 -40.84 14.68
CA LYS A 101 17.37 -42.19 14.88
C LYS A 101 16.21 -43.21 14.77
N GLY A 102 16.40 -44.17 13.88
CA GLY A 102 15.39 -45.22 13.64
C GLY A 102 14.33 -44.81 12.61
N ALA A 103 13.39 -45.73 12.39
CA ALA A 103 12.28 -45.47 11.47
C ALA A 103 11.25 -44.50 12.07
N PRO A 104 10.54 -43.73 11.23
CA PRO A 104 9.43 -42.90 11.72
C PRO A 104 8.33 -43.76 12.33
N ILE A 105 7.62 -43.23 13.33
CA ILE A 105 6.47 -43.86 13.96
C ILE A 105 5.33 -44.03 12.94
N GLU A 106 5.19 -43.01 12.08
CA GLU A 106 4.18 -42.96 11.03
C GLU A 106 4.77 -42.33 9.77
N SER A 107 4.39 -42.84 8.62
CA SER A 107 4.71 -42.24 7.32
C SER A 107 3.49 -42.26 6.43
N ARG A 108 3.19 -41.14 5.81
CA ARG A 108 2.10 -41.02 4.84
C ARG A 108 2.51 -40.20 3.62
N MET A 109 1.94 -40.54 2.49
CA MET A 109 2.02 -39.74 1.28
C MET A 109 0.77 -38.86 1.19
N LEU A 110 0.99 -37.57 0.93
CA LEU A 110 -0.06 -36.61 0.65
C LEU A 110 0.08 -36.17 -0.80
N LYS A 111 -0.96 -36.37 -1.58
CA LYS A 111 -1.04 -35.98 -2.98
C LYS A 111 -2.12 -34.91 -3.14
N LEU A 112 -1.76 -33.75 -3.68
CA LEU A 112 -2.65 -32.62 -3.86
C LEU A 112 -2.59 -32.11 -5.30
N GLU A 113 -3.73 -31.66 -5.80
CA GLU A 113 -3.78 -30.89 -7.05
C GLU A 113 -3.06 -29.54 -6.89
N GLY A 114 -2.24 -29.15 -7.85
CA GLY A 114 -1.51 -27.88 -7.80
C GLY A 114 -2.41 -26.66 -7.67
N GLN A 115 -3.57 -26.67 -8.33
CA GLN A 115 -4.56 -25.59 -8.24
C GLN A 115 -5.12 -25.35 -6.82
N ARG A 116 -4.98 -26.29 -5.87
CA ARG A 116 -5.35 -26.09 -4.46
C ARG A 116 -4.44 -25.10 -3.75
N PHE A 117 -3.21 -24.94 -4.24
CA PHE A 117 -2.25 -23.96 -3.68
C PHE A 117 -2.48 -22.53 -4.17
N ARG A 118 -3.16 -22.40 -5.32
CA ARG A 118 -3.47 -21.08 -5.88
C ARG A 118 -4.65 -21.20 -6.86
N ARG A 119 -5.63 -20.34 -6.68
CA ARG A 119 -6.78 -20.28 -7.57
C ARG A 119 -6.37 -19.79 -8.95
N LEU A 120 -6.97 -20.36 -10.00
CA LEU A 120 -6.75 -19.95 -11.38
C LEU A 120 -7.05 -18.45 -11.54
N GLY A 121 -6.17 -17.73 -12.19
CA GLY A 121 -6.28 -16.28 -12.42
C GLY A 121 -5.76 -15.40 -11.28
N LEU A 122 -5.35 -15.99 -10.14
CA LEU A 122 -4.68 -15.27 -9.07
C LEU A 122 -3.18 -15.51 -9.09
N GLY A 123 -2.39 -14.45 -8.85
CA GLY A 123 -0.93 -14.53 -8.86
C GLY A 123 -0.34 -15.22 -7.64
N LYS A 124 -0.93 -15.01 -6.46
CA LYS A 124 -0.33 -15.39 -5.18
C LYS A 124 -1.39 -15.64 -4.10
N ASP A 125 -2.30 -16.49 -4.28
CA ASP A 125 -3.26 -16.82 -3.22
C ASP A 125 -3.29 -18.32 -2.95
N VAL A 126 -3.60 -18.69 -1.72
CA VAL A 126 -3.91 -20.06 -1.35
C VAL A 126 -5.40 -20.15 -1.04
N THR A 127 -6.12 -20.86 -1.88
CA THR A 127 -7.56 -21.03 -1.74
C THR A 127 -7.95 -22.03 -0.65
N ASP A 128 -7.11 -23.02 -0.41
CA ASP A 128 -7.30 -24.04 0.62
C ASP A 128 -6.25 -23.89 1.74
N LYS A 129 -6.63 -23.21 2.82
CA LYS A 129 -5.74 -23.01 3.98
C LYS A 129 -5.38 -24.32 4.68
N VAL A 130 -6.23 -25.33 4.60
CA VAL A 130 -5.97 -26.65 5.19
C VAL A 130 -4.96 -27.44 4.36
N LEU A 131 -4.93 -27.23 3.04
CA LEU A 131 -4.03 -27.90 2.11
C LEU A 131 -4.04 -29.44 2.27
N GLY A 132 -5.25 -30.02 2.42
CA GLY A 132 -5.42 -31.46 2.60
C GLY A 132 -4.74 -32.05 3.85
N GLY A 133 -4.39 -31.20 4.84
CA GLY A 133 -3.65 -31.61 6.03
C GLY A 133 -2.13 -31.55 5.87
N LEU A 134 -1.61 -30.80 4.88
CA LEU A 134 -0.17 -30.49 4.79
C LEU A 134 0.26 -29.65 5.99
N PRO A 135 1.18 -30.11 6.85
CA PRO A 135 1.53 -29.42 8.08
C PRO A 135 2.52 -28.27 7.86
N GLY A 136 2.46 -27.27 8.72
CA GLY A 136 3.44 -26.18 8.88
C GLY A 136 3.27 -25.02 7.94
N ILE A 137 3.12 -25.27 6.64
CA ILE A 137 3.06 -24.21 5.62
C ILE A 137 1.70 -23.50 5.63
N GLN A 138 1.73 -22.16 5.62
CA GLN A 138 0.55 -21.29 5.59
C GLN A 138 -0.46 -21.52 6.74
N LYS A 139 0.02 -21.99 7.87
CA LYS A 139 -0.76 -22.27 9.08
C LYS A 139 -0.59 -21.19 10.15
N GLU A 140 0.23 -20.17 9.88
CA GLU A 140 0.51 -19.06 10.83
C GLU A 140 1.07 -19.56 12.18
N GLY A 141 1.66 -20.76 12.20
CA GLY A 141 2.21 -21.40 13.40
C GLY A 141 1.16 -22.07 14.31
N CYS A 142 -0.11 -22.16 13.91
CA CYS A 142 -1.16 -22.73 14.75
C CYS A 142 -1.09 -24.26 14.86
N ASP A 143 -0.40 -24.96 13.96
CA ASP A 143 -0.25 -26.41 13.95
C ASP A 143 1.14 -26.91 14.38
N GLY A 144 2.03 -25.98 14.79
CA GLY A 144 3.35 -26.32 15.33
C GLY A 144 4.43 -25.27 15.06
N LEU A 145 5.65 -25.60 15.47
CA LEU A 145 6.81 -24.74 15.35
C LEU A 145 7.77 -25.25 14.28
N ILE A 146 8.03 -24.44 13.26
CA ILE A 146 9.03 -24.74 12.21
C ILE A 146 10.43 -24.60 12.83
N THR A 147 11.23 -25.65 12.73
CA THR A 147 12.58 -25.73 13.32
C THR A 147 13.69 -25.62 12.29
N SER A 148 13.48 -26.17 11.09
CA SER A 148 14.41 -26.09 9.98
C SER A 148 13.71 -26.21 8.64
N ALA A 149 14.37 -25.74 7.58
CA ALA A 149 13.89 -25.86 6.21
C ALA A 149 15.05 -26.01 5.23
N VAL A 150 14.83 -26.77 4.18
CA VAL A 150 15.74 -26.93 3.04
C VAL A 150 15.11 -26.24 1.82
N TRP A 151 15.87 -25.36 1.21
CA TRP A 151 15.39 -24.47 0.16
C TRP A 151 16.01 -24.80 -1.19
N VAL A 152 15.21 -24.65 -2.23
CA VAL A 152 15.69 -24.59 -3.61
C VAL A 152 16.20 -23.17 -3.87
N LEU A 153 17.41 -23.07 -4.37
CA LEU A 153 18.00 -21.81 -4.81
C LEU A 153 18.03 -21.77 -6.36
N HIS A 154 17.91 -20.59 -6.91
CA HIS A 154 17.90 -20.37 -8.35
C HIS A 154 19.21 -19.78 -8.82
N ARG A 155 19.58 -20.04 -10.08
CA ARG A 155 20.73 -19.36 -10.72
C ARG A 155 20.43 -17.86 -10.80
N MET A 156 21.39 -17.05 -10.45
CA MET A 156 21.27 -15.59 -10.61
C MET A 156 21.31 -15.25 -12.11
N PRO A 157 20.29 -14.54 -12.63
CA PRO A 157 20.33 -14.07 -14.01
C PRO A 157 21.52 -13.12 -14.22
N PRO A 158 22.29 -13.28 -15.30
CA PRO A 158 23.52 -12.49 -15.52
C PRO A 158 23.23 -11.02 -15.82
N CYS A 159 22.10 -10.73 -16.47
CA CYS A 159 21.74 -9.38 -16.91
C CYS A 159 20.44 -8.93 -16.22
N VAL A 160 20.48 -7.70 -15.64
CA VAL A 160 19.36 -7.10 -14.92
C VAL A 160 19.28 -5.62 -15.26
N ARG A 161 18.06 -5.14 -15.59
CA ARG A 161 17.75 -3.72 -15.66
C ARG A 161 16.52 -3.43 -14.78
N THR A 162 16.59 -2.35 -14.01
CA THR A 162 15.45 -1.89 -13.22
C THR A 162 14.77 -0.75 -13.95
N VAL A 163 13.47 -0.85 -14.16
CA VAL A 163 12.63 0.23 -14.68
C VAL A 163 11.90 0.92 -13.54
N CYS A 164 11.75 2.24 -13.65
CA CYS A 164 10.90 3.05 -12.79
C CYS A 164 9.95 3.84 -13.68
N LEU A 165 8.66 3.61 -13.54
CA LEU A 165 7.61 4.17 -14.39
C LEU A 165 6.73 5.08 -13.53
N GLU A 166 6.75 6.39 -13.80
CA GLU A 166 5.99 7.41 -13.09
C GLU A 166 4.74 7.79 -13.88
N TYR A 167 3.56 7.62 -13.30
CA TYR A 167 2.27 7.93 -13.95
C TYR A 167 1.65 9.17 -13.33
N PHE A 168 1.27 10.13 -14.18
CA PHE A 168 0.73 11.43 -13.76
C PHE A 168 -0.77 11.59 -14.07
N GLY A 169 -1.33 10.69 -14.85
CA GLY A 169 -2.76 10.64 -15.17
C GLY A 169 -3.61 10.02 -14.06
N ASN A 170 -4.84 9.63 -14.42
CA ASN A 170 -5.74 8.92 -13.52
C ASN A 170 -5.20 7.52 -13.21
N ALA A 171 -5.29 7.09 -11.96
CA ALA A 171 -4.84 5.75 -11.55
C ALA A 171 -5.60 4.63 -12.29
N GLN A 172 -6.88 4.83 -12.58
CA GLN A 172 -7.70 3.88 -13.36
C GLN A 172 -7.16 3.67 -14.79
N GLU A 173 -6.57 4.68 -15.39
CA GLU A 173 -5.95 4.59 -16.72
C GLU A 173 -4.53 4.01 -16.67
N ALA A 174 -3.83 4.27 -15.57
CA ALA A 174 -2.45 3.84 -15.38
C ALA A 174 -2.33 2.36 -14.98
N VAL A 175 -3.21 1.88 -14.09
CA VAL A 175 -3.16 0.51 -13.56
C VAL A 175 -3.22 -0.58 -14.65
N PRO A 176 -4.00 -0.48 -15.73
CA PRO A 176 -3.98 -1.45 -16.83
C PRO A 176 -2.60 -1.65 -17.49
N SER A 177 -1.67 -0.70 -17.34
CA SER A 177 -0.29 -0.90 -17.83
C SER A 177 0.41 -2.06 -17.13
N ILE A 178 0.00 -2.43 -15.90
CA ILE A 178 0.51 -3.61 -15.19
C ILE A 178 0.17 -4.87 -15.98
N VAL A 179 -1.06 -4.95 -16.50
CA VAL A 179 -1.52 -6.08 -17.33
C VAL A 179 -0.74 -6.15 -18.62
N ASP A 180 -0.59 -4.99 -19.30
CA ASP A 180 0.13 -4.93 -20.58
C ASP A 180 1.60 -5.32 -20.43
N ILE A 181 2.28 -4.80 -19.40
CA ILE A 181 3.68 -5.11 -19.10
C ILE A 181 3.84 -6.60 -18.77
N LYS A 182 2.94 -7.13 -17.93
CA LYS A 182 2.98 -8.54 -17.55
C LYS A 182 2.72 -9.44 -18.76
N ALA A 183 1.68 -9.17 -19.54
CA ALA A 183 1.36 -9.93 -20.75
C ALA A 183 2.52 -9.96 -21.75
N TYR A 184 3.24 -8.86 -21.89
CA TYR A 184 4.43 -8.80 -22.74
C TYR A 184 5.58 -9.65 -22.19
N LEU A 185 5.93 -9.49 -20.90
CA LEU A 185 7.06 -10.19 -20.29
C LEU A 185 6.80 -11.68 -20.01
N ASP A 186 5.54 -12.09 -19.86
CA ASP A 186 5.17 -13.51 -19.75
C ASP A 186 5.45 -14.30 -21.04
N GLN A 187 5.50 -13.62 -22.18
CA GLN A 187 5.91 -14.22 -23.46
C GLN A 187 7.43 -14.49 -23.51
N LYS A 188 8.19 -14.00 -22.52
CA LYS A 188 9.65 -14.12 -22.43
C LYS A 188 10.36 -13.68 -23.71
N PRO A 189 10.14 -12.44 -24.17
CA PRO A 189 10.71 -11.97 -25.43
C PRO A 189 12.23 -12.11 -25.39
N GLU A 190 12.77 -12.88 -26.35
CA GLU A 190 14.20 -13.20 -26.41
C GLU A 190 14.81 -13.73 -25.09
N GLY A 191 13.99 -14.35 -24.24
CA GLY A 191 14.38 -14.86 -22.92
C GLY A 191 14.36 -13.82 -21.80
N ALA A 192 13.95 -12.59 -22.05
CA ALA A 192 13.77 -11.60 -20.99
C ALA A 192 12.55 -11.92 -20.13
N MET A 193 12.66 -11.77 -18.82
CA MET A 193 11.64 -12.14 -17.83
C MET A 193 11.44 -11.05 -16.81
N LEU A 194 10.22 -10.98 -16.26
CA LEU A 194 9.91 -10.11 -15.12
C LEU A 194 10.33 -10.78 -13.81
N ALA A 195 11.28 -10.19 -13.09
CA ALA A 195 11.79 -10.71 -11.82
C ALA A 195 11.26 -9.96 -10.59
N GLY A 196 10.55 -8.87 -10.80
CA GLY A 196 9.88 -8.10 -9.75
C GLY A 196 9.08 -6.96 -10.36
N LEU A 197 7.92 -6.67 -9.82
CA LEU A 197 7.12 -5.50 -10.18
C LEU A 197 6.34 -5.03 -8.96
N GLU A 198 6.66 -3.83 -8.50
CA GLU A 198 6.04 -3.20 -7.34
C GLU A 198 5.27 -1.96 -7.75
N HIS A 199 4.13 -1.77 -7.13
CA HIS A 199 3.29 -0.59 -7.30
C HIS A 199 3.26 0.22 -6.01
N LEU A 200 3.41 1.54 -6.13
CA LEU A 200 3.31 2.51 -5.05
C LEU A 200 2.27 3.56 -5.44
N ASP A 201 1.25 3.77 -4.62
CA ASP A 201 0.25 4.82 -4.84
C ASP A 201 0.74 6.22 -4.42
N GLU A 202 0.02 7.28 -4.80
CA GLU A 202 0.37 8.66 -4.44
C GLU A 202 0.49 8.87 -2.93
N ARG A 203 -0.32 8.19 -2.12
CA ARG A 203 -0.31 8.34 -0.66
C ARG A 203 0.93 7.71 -0.06
N TYR A 204 1.31 6.54 -0.56
CA TYR A 204 2.56 5.90 -0.20
C TYR A 204 3.76 6.76 -0.60
N LEU A 205 3.80 7.26 -1.84
CA LEU A 205 4.87 8.12 -2.36
C LEU A 205 5.04 9.37 -1.49
N ARG A 206 3.94 9.98 -1.08
CA ARG A 206 3.95 11.15 -0.18
C ARG A 206 4.47 10.80 1.20
N ALA A 207 4.08 9.67 1.75
CA ALA A 207 4.48 9.21 3.08
C ALA A 207 5.98 8.91 3.16
N VAL A 208 6.57 8.33 2.11
CA VAL A 208 8.01 8.00 2.07
C VAL A 208 8.88 9.18 1.63
N GLY A 209 8.28 10.30 1.20
CA GLY A 209 9.01 11.46 0.67
C GLY A 209 9.67 11.14 -0.67
N TYR A 210 8.93 10.46 -1.55
CA TYR A 210 9.43 10.06 -2.87
C TYR A 210 9.94 11.27 -3.67
N SER A 211 11.12 11.14 -4.23
CA SER A 211 11.70 12.12 -5.15
C SER A 211 11.42 11.70 -6.59
N THR A 212 10.57 12.47 -7.30
CA THR A 212 10.26 12.20 -8.71
C THR A 212 11.50 12.32 -9.58
N LYS A 213 11.60 11.45 -10.57
CA LYS A 213 12.66 11.44 -11.59
C LYS A 213 12.26 12.27 -12.80
N SER A 214 10.94 12.46 -13.00
CA SER A 214 10.37 13.31 -14.02
C SER A 214 10.62 14.79 -13.77
N LYS A 215 10.80 15.54 -14.84
CA LYS A 215 10.92 17.02 -14.82
C LYS A 215 9.57 17.73 -14.64
N ARG A 216 8.45 17.01 -14.54
CA ARG A 216 7.10 17.61 -14.42
C ARG A 216 6.84 18.35 -13.11
N GLY A 217 7.71 18.21 -12.10
CA GLY A 217 7.60 18.93 -10.82
C GLY A 217 6.39 18.54 -9.95
N ALA A 218 5.57 17.60 -10.39
CA ALA A 218 4.42 17.06 -9.66
C ALA A 218 4.71 15.66 -9.12
N LEU A 219 4.10 15.30 -7.99
CA LEU A 219 4.16 13.94 -7.46
C LEU A 219 3.34 13.03 -8.36
N PRO A 220 3.88 11.87 -8.82
CA PRO A 220 3.13 10.89 -9.59
C PRO A 220 1.91 10.38 -8.83
N LYS A 221 0.86 9.99 -9.54
CA LYS A 221 -0.31 9.28 -8.99
C LYS A 221 0.01 7.82 -8.69
N MET A 222 0.92 7.25 -9.46
CA MET A 222 1.36 5.87 -9.34
C MET A 222 2.82 5.76 -9.79
N VAL A 223 3.58 4.91 -9.12
CA VAL A 223 4.91 4.49 -9.58
C VAL A 223 4.94 2.98 -9.66
N LEU A 224 5.46 2.45 -10.77
CA LEU A 224 5.85 1.05 -10.88
C LEU A 224 7.37 0.96 -10.88
N ILE A 225 7.91 0.04 -10.07
CA ILE A 225 9.34 -0.29 -10.06
C ILE A 225 9.46 -1.77 -10.37
N GLY A 226 10.23 -2.13 -11.39
CA GLY A 226 10.35 -3.52 -11.82
C GLY A 226 11.76 -3.92 -12.24
N ASP A 227 12.12 -5.17 -11.97
CA ASP A 227 13.36 -5.79 -12.45
C ASP A 227 13.07 -6.67 -13.65
N ILE A 228 13.75 -6.41 -14.75
CA ILE A 228 13.72 -7.22 -15.98
C ILE A 228 15.08 -7.92 -16.06
N VAL A 229 15.06 -9.24 -16.19
CA VAL A 229 16.24 -10.10 -16.18
C VAL A 229 16.32 -10.96 -17.43
N GLY A 230 17.52 -11.41 -17.77
CA GLY A 230 17.73 -12.31 -18.92
C GLY A 230 19.19 -12.76 -19.05
N GLU A 231 19.44 -13.56 -20.07
CA GLU A 231 20.78 -14.12 -20.33
C GLU A 231 21.70 -13.13 -21.09
N THR A 232 21.11 -12.18 -21.87
CA THR A 232 21.87 -11.20 -22.63
C THR A 232 21.44 -9.78 -22.31
N ASP A 233 22.38 -8.84 -22.33
CA ASP A 233 22.07 -7.43 -22.04
C ASP A 233 21.20 -6.80 -23.13
N GLU A 234 21.37 -7.22 -24.40
CA GLU A 234 20.57 -6.73 -25.53
C GLU A 234 19.08 -7.11 -25.39
N ALA A 235 18.78 -8.36 -24.99
CA ALA A 235 17.41 -8.81 -24.80
C ALA A 235 16.75 -8.03 -23.66
N VAL A 236 17.45 -7.87 -22.52
CA VAL A 236 16.95 -7.13 -21.36
C VAL A 236 16.80 -5.63 -21.71
N ALA A 237 17.69 -5.06 -22.51
CA ALA A 237 17.58 -3.68 -22.97
C ALA A 237 16.35 -3.45 -23.86
N ARG A 238 16.11 -4.34 -24.84
CA ARG A 238 14.93 -4.25 -25.71
C ARG A 238 13.65 -4.41 -24.90
N ALA A 239 13.61 -5.38 -24.00
CA ALA A 239 12.46 -5.58 -23.12
C ALA A 239 12.18 -4.36 -22.22
N ALA A 240 13.20 -3.75 -21.64
CA ALA A 240 13.05 -2.54 -20.85
C ALA A 240 12.54 -1.36 -21.67
N SER A 241 13.03 -1.20 -22.90
CA SER A 241 12.57 -0.16 -23.83
C SER A 241 11.10 -0.34 -24.20
N GLU A 242 10.67 -1.57 -24.44
CA GLU A 242 9.27 -1.87 -24.76
C GLU A 242 8.35 -1.62 -23.54
N VAL A 243 8.77 -1.99 -22.33
CA VAL A 243 8.05 -1.68 -21.09
C VAL A 243 7.86 -0.17 -20.91
N ILE A 244 8.89 0.63 -21.21
CA ILE A 244 8.78 2.10 -21.17
C ILE A 244 7.79 2.59 -22.24
N ARG A 245 7.82 2.03 -23.44
CA ARG A 245 6.89 2.38 -24.51
C ARG A 245 5.44 2.12 -24.09
N LEU A 246 5.17 0.96 -23.48
CA LEU A 246 3.84 0.61 -22.94
C LEU A 246 3.40 1.61 -21.86
N ALA A 247 4.29 1.98 -20.95
CA ALA A 247 3.99 2.97 -19.92
C ALA A 247 3.67 4.35 -20.51
N ASN A 248 4.45 4.79 -21.49
CA ASN A 248 4.26 6.10 -22.13
C ASN A 248 2.91 6.21 -22.85
N GLN A 249 2.36 5.11 -23.36
CA GLN A 249 1.03 5.07 -23.96
C GLN A 249 -0.10 5.38 -22.96
N ARG A 250 0.14 5.28 -21.66
CA ARG A 250 -0.82 5.51 -20.59
C ARG A 250 -0.43 6.69 -19.69
N SER A 251 0.10 7.76 -20.29
CA SER A 251 0.53 8.97 -19.56
C SER A 251 1.63 8.70 -18.51
N GLY A 252 2.41 7.65 -18.69
CA GLY A 252 3.58 7.32 -17.90
C GLY A 252 4.85 8.00 -18.44
N GLU A 253 5.89 8.01 -17.63
CA GLU A 253 7.25 8.42 -18.01
C GLU A 253 8.23 7.40 -17.38
N GLY A 254 9.03 6.76 -18.22
CA GLY A 254 9.86 5.64 -17.82
C GLY A 254 11.35 5.97 -17.73
N PHE A 255 12.00 5.39 -16.71
CA PHE A 255 13.44 5.53 -16.44
C PHE A 255 14.06 4.14 -16.29
N VAL A 256 15.31 3.96 -16.75
CA VAL A 256 16.05 2.70 -16.63
C VAL A 256 17.29 2.90 -15.77
N ALA A 257 17.48 2.01 -14.82
CA ALA A 257 18.73 1.88 -14.05
C ALA A 257 19.47 0.61 -14.52
N VAL A 258 20.70 0.77 -14.95
CA VAL A 258 21.58 -0.31 -15.46
C VAL A 258 22.57 -0.74 -14.38
N SER A 259 23.27 0.21 -13.75
CA SER A 259 24.26 -0.11 -12.70
C SER A 259 23.60 -0.62 -11.42
N ALA A 260 24.31 -1.47 -10.68
CA ALA A 260 23.83 -1.99 -9.40
C ALA A 260 23.48 -0.88 -8.39
N GLU A 261 24.26 0.21 -8.38
CA GLU A 261 24.02 1.37 -7.51
C GLU A 261 22.72 2.11 -7.90
N SER A 262 22.52 2.40 -9.18
CA SER A 262 21.29 3.05 -9.68
C SER A 262 20.07 2.18 -9.39
N ARG A 263 20.16 0.85 -9.58
CA ARG A 263 19.08 -0.09 -9.25
C ARG A 263 18.74 -0.06 -7.75
N LYS A 264 19.77 -0.08 -6.88
CA LYS A 264 19.59 0.04 -5.43
C LYS A 264 18.86 1.35 -5.06
N THR A 265 19.21 2.45 -5.71
CA THR A 265 18.55 3.75 -5.50
C THR A 265 17.07 3.70 -5.87
N PHE A 266 16.68 3.07 -7.00
CA PHE A 266 15.27 2.92 -7.38
C PHE A 266 14.47 2.10 -6.37
N TRP A 267 15.10 1.05 -5.79
CA TRP A 267 14.46 0.20 -4.79
C TRP A 267 14.44 0.80 -3.37
N ALA A 268 15.26 1.81 -3.08
CA ALA A 268 15.36 2.39 -1.73
C ALA A 268 14.02 2.99 -1.24
N ASP A 269 13.24 3.58 -2.13
CA ASP A 269 11.96 4.19 -1.77
C ASP A 269 10.91 3.15 -1.31
N ARG A 270 11.00 1.91 -1.84
CA ARG A 270 10.14 0.79 -1.41
C ARG A 270 10.46 0.32 0.01
N ALA A 271 11.71 0.36 0.42
CA ALA A 271 12.15 -0.15 1.73
C ALA A 271 11.63 0.69 2.92
N ARG A 272 11.08 1.88 2.65
CA ARG A 272 10.63 2.83 3.69
C ARG A 272 9.19 2.61 4.17
N THR A 273 8.69 1.38 4.17
CA THR A 273 7.30 1.06 4.59
C THR A 273 6.95 1.57 5.99
N ALA A 274 7.91 1.61 6.91
CA ALA A 274 7.73 2.19 8.25
C ALA A 274 7.41 3.70 8.23
N ALA A 275 7.72 4.41 7.13
CA ALA A 275 7.44 5.84 7.01
C ALA A 275 5.94 6.15 6.97
N ILE A 276 5.09 5.20 6.56
CA ILE A 276 3.63 5.38 6.55
C ILE A 276 3.11 5.61 7.98
N ALA A 277 3.68 4.93 8.97
CA ALA A 277 3.31 5.06 10.37
C ALA A 277 3.70 6.43 10.99
N ARG A 278 4.63 7.17 10.39
CA ARG A 278 5.07 8.48 10.91
C ARG A 278 3.99 9.57 10.82
N HIS A 279 3.00 9.42 9.96
CA HIS A 279 1.93 10.40 9.79
C HIS A 279 0.73 10.15 10.72
N THR A 280 0.76 9.07 11.48
CA THR A 280 -0.24 8.70 12.47
C THR A 280 0.48 8.18 13.69
N ASN A 281 0.05 8.54 14.89
CA ASN A 281 0.72 8.17 16.14
C ASN A 281 0.54 6.68 16.51
N ALA A 282 0.20 5.80 15.57
CA ALA A 282 -0.32 4.52 15.95
C ALA A 282 0.07 3.39 15.02
N PHE A 283 -0.52 2.27 15.28
CA PHE A 283 -0.38 1.03 14.57
C PHE A 283 -0.76 1.16 13.09
N LYS A 284 -0.08 0.40 12.28
CA LYS A 284 -0.45 0.13 10.90
C LYS A 284 -1.16 -1.22 10.87
N ILE A 285 -2.44 -1.22 10.53
CA ILE A 285 -3.13 -2.44 10.14
C ILE A 285 -2.79 -2.69 8.68
N ASN A 286 -2.31 -3.89 8.38
CA ASN A 286 -1.96 -4.30 7.03
C ASN A 286 -2.82 -5.51 6.65
N GLU A 287 -3.69 -5.32 5.67
CA GLU A 287 -4.48 -6.40 5.10
C GLU A 287 -3.93 -6.76 3.72
N ASP A 288 -3.57 -8.02 3.58
CA ASP A 288 -3.08 -8.58 2.32
C ASP A 288 -4.24 -9.25 1.59
N VAL A 289 -4.50 -8.78 0.38
CA VAL A 289 -5.48 -9.38 -0.52
C VAL A 289 -4.87 -9.65 -1.88
N VAL A 290 -5.39 -10.63 -2.60
CA VAL A 290 -4.98 -10.90 -3.97
C VAL A 290 -6.12 -10.56 -4.91
N ILE A 291 -5.84 -9.65 -5.84
CA ILE A 291 -6.79 -9.14 -6.81
C ILE A 291 -6.40 -9.66 -8.20
N PRO A 292 -7.34 -10.20 -9.00
CA PRO A 292 -7.08 -10.50 -10.40
C PRO A 292 -6.52 -9.26 -11.11
N LEU A 293 -5.43 -9.42 -11.85
CA LEU A 293 -4.71 -8.28 -12.45
C LEU A 293 -5.60 -7.38 -13.31
N ASN A 294 -6.52 -7.97 -14.05
CA ASN A 294 -7.49 -7.24 -14.89
C ASN A 294 -8.52 -6.42 -14.09
N ARG A 295 -8.67 -6.68 -12.77
CA ARG A 295 -9.57 -5.94 -11.86
C ARG A 295 -8.86 -4.98 -10.92
N MET A 296 -7.53 -4.88 -11.02
CA MET A 296 -6.73 -3.98 -10.18
C MET A 296 -7.19 -2.51 -10.28
N GLY A 297 -7.55 -2.05 -11.48
CA GLY A 297 -8.06 -0.69 -11.68
C GLY A 297 -9.33 -0.40 -10.91
N GLU A 298 -10.27 -1.36 -10.88
CA GLU A 298 -11.51 -1.26 -10.10
C GLU A 298 -11.21 -1.17 -8.59
N TYR A 299 -10.29 -2.03 -8.11
CA TYR A 299 -9.90 -2.04 -6.71
C TYR A 299 -9.26 -0.71 -6.29
N THR A 300 -8.30 -0.21 -7.06
CA THR A 300 -7.62 1.06 -6.78
C THR A 300 -8.60 2.22 -6.75
N ASN A 301 -9.56 2.24 -7.69
CA ASN A 301 -10.59 3.27 -7.77
C ASN A 301 -11.55 3.24 -6.56
N ALA A 302 -11.93 2.04 -6.12
CA ALA A 302 -12.75 1.86 -4.91
C ALA A 302 -12.01 2.35 -3.64
N ILE A 303 -10.73 2.06 -3.51
CA ILE A 303 -9.90 2.56 -2.40
C ILE A 303 -9.74 4.10 -2.46
N GLU A 304 -9.57 4.69 -3.64
CA GLU A 304 -9.55 6.16 -3.76
C GLU A 304 -10.87 6.78 -3.33
N ARG A 305 -12.00 6.18 -3.72
CA ARG A 305 -13.34 6.59 -3.25
C ARG A 305 -13.43 6.57 -1.72
N ILE A 306 -13.08 5.46 -1.09
CA ILE A 306 -13.04 5.33 0.37
C ILE A 306 -12.18 6.43 1.01
N ASN A 307 -11.04 6.71 0.43
CA ASN A 307 -10.15 7.77 0.91
C ASN A 307 -10.78 9.17 0.84
N ILE A 308 -11.52 9.46 -0.22
CA ILE A 308 -12.24 10.74 -0.40
C ILE A 308 -13.34 10.83 0.65
N GLU A 309 -14.16 9.79 0.80
CA GLU A 309 -15.23 9.72 1.80
C GLU A 309 -14.68 9.89 3.23
N CYS A 310 -13.63 9.15 3.59
CA CYS A 310 -12.95 9.29 4.89
C CYS A 310 -12.41 10.71 5.09
N SER A 311 -11.83 11.32 4.06
CA SER A 311 -11.28 12.68 4.12
C SER A 311 -12.37 13.74 4.34
N ILE A 312 -13.52 13.63 3.65
CA ILE A 312 -14.64 14.57 3.83
C ILE A 312 -15.27 14.35 5.21
N ASN A 313 -15.50 13.11 5.62
CA ASN A 313 -16.05 12.79 6.94
C ASN A 313 -15.16 13.30 8.08
N ASN A 314 -13.83 13.21 7.95
CA ASN A 314 -12.90 13.78 8.92
C ASN A 314 -13.02 15.31 8.97
N LYS A 315 -13.23 15.99 7.84
CA LYS A 315 -13.44 17.42 7.79
C LYS A 315 -14.81 17.85 8.35
N LEU A 316 -15.85 17.05 8.18
CA LEU A 316 -17.15 17.24 8.84
C LEU A 316 -17.05 17.05 10.37
N LYS A 317 -16.17 16.16 10.87
CA LYS A 317 -15.83 16.11 12.31
C LYS A 317 -15.14 17.39 12.76
N LEU A 318 -14.26 17.94 11.92
CA LEU A 318 -13.58 19.20 12.21
C LEU A 318 -14.57 20.38 12.32
N THR A 319 -15.56 20.48 11.44
CA THR A 319 -16.55 21.58 11.53
C THR A 319 -17.33 21.53 12.85
N ARG A 320 -17.68 20.34 13.34
CA ARG A 320 -18.31 20.17 14.65
C ARG A 320 -17.40 20.60 15.80
N ALA A 321 -16.12 20.22 15.76
CA ALA A 321 -15.14 20.62 16.78
C ALA A 321 -14.88 22.13 16.77
N LEU A 322 -14.85 22.76 15.59
CA LEU A 322 -14.69 24.21 15.43
C LEU A 322 -15.92 24.96 15.93
N ARG A 323 -17.13 24.46 15.68
CA ARG A 323 -18.36 25.05 16.21
C ARG A 323 -18.36 25.09 17.73
N GLN A 324 -17.95 23.99 18.37
CA GLN A 324 -17.81 23.95 19.82
C GLN A 324 -16.75 24.94 20.30
N ALA A 325 -15.62 25.02 19.61
CA ALA A 325 -14.56 25.97 19.98
C ALA A 325 -15.01 27.43 19.82
N LEU A 326 -15.79 27.78 18.80
CA LEU A 326 -16.37 29.14 18.64
C LEU A 326 -17.33 29.46 19.77
N ASN A 327 -18.18 28.53 20.19
CA ASN A 327 -19.05 28.69 21.34
C ASN A 327 -18.27 28.89 22.64
N ASP A 328 -17.25 28.07 22.90
CA ASP A 328 -16.38 28.19 24.07
C ASP A 328 -15.60 29.54 24.10
N ILE A 329 -15.27 30.10 22.90
CA ILE A 329 -14.65 31.41 22.76
C ILE A 329 -15.68 32.52 23.07
N ALA A 330 -16.91 32.38 22.60
CA ALA A 330 -17.98 33.32 22.89
C ALA A 330 -18.25 33.39 24.41
N ASP A 331 -18.30 32.25 25.11
CA ASP A 331 -18.50 32.19 26.56
C ASP A 331 -17.35 32.83 27.36
N GLN A 332 -16.13 32.82 26.84
CA GLN A 332 -14.97 33.48 27.46
C GLN A 332 -14.95 35.00 27.21
N GLY A 333 -15.58 35.44 26.13
CA GLY A 333 -15.63 36.85 25.73
C GLY A 333 -14.23 37.47 25.62
N VAL A 334 -14.08 38.71 25.94
CA VAL A 334 -12.80 39.47 25.80
C VAL A 334 -11.63 38.84 26.60
N ARG A 335 -11.91 37.97 27.57
CA ARG A 335 -10.86 37.32 28.37
C ARG A 335 -9.93 36.42 27.54
N ILE A 336 -10.35 36.01 26.36
CA ILE A 336 -9.50 35.18 25.48
C ILE A 336 -8.49 36.04 24.72
N LEU A 337 -8.70 37.34 24.60
CA LEU A 337 -7.83 38.24 23.84
C LEU A 337 -6.47 38.39 24.56
N ASN A 338 -5.38 38.40 23.79
CA ASN A 338 -4.02 38.51 24.34
C ASN A 338 -3.67 39.91 24.80
N ARG A 339 -4.22 40.96 24.15
CA ARG A 339 -4.04 42.39 24.51
C ARG A 339 -5.33 43.12 24.17
N THR A 340 -5.68 44.03 25.04
CA THR A 340 -6.63 45.09 24.73
C THR A 340 -5.94 46.08 23.80
N GLU A 341 -6.57 46.47 22.68
CA GLU A 341 -6.07 47.56 21.85
C GLU A 341 -6.13 48.84 22.71
N GLU A 342 -5.01 49.58 22.76
CA GLU A 342 -4.94 50.82 23.55
C GLU A 342 -5.96 51.83 23.01
N GLY A 343 -6.95 52.18 23.84
CA GLY A 343 -7.97 53.18 23.53
C GLY A 343 -9.38 52.65 23.23
N GLU A 344 -9.60 51.35 23.15
CA GLU A 344 -10.94 50.76 23.01
C GLU A 344 -11.56 50.37 24.37
N SER A 345 -12.85 50.65 24.56
CA SER A 345 -13.56 50.18 25.75
C SER A 345 -13.79 48.68 25.71
N PRO A 346 -13.84 47.99 26.87
CA PRO A 346 -14.15 46.55 26.94
C PRO A 346 -15.45 46.16 26.21
N GLU A 347 -16.45 47.06 26.24
CA GLU A 347 -17.73 46.82 25.55
C GLU A 347 -17.59 46.93 24.02
N ALA A 348 -16.70 47.79 23.52
CA ALA A 348 -16.43 47.88 22.08
C ALA A 348 -15.68 46.63 21.59
N GLN A 349 -14.70 46.17 22.36
CA GLN A 349 -13.96 44.93 22.08
C GLN A 349 -14.87 43.68 22.11
N GLN A 350 -15.79 43.61 23.08
CA GLN A 350 -16.75 42.53 23.17
C GLN A 350 -17.65 42.51 21.93
N ARG A 351 -18.21 43.61 21.52
CA ARG A 351 -19.03 43.71 20.29
C ARG A 351 -18.25 43.36 19.04
N SER A 352 -17.01 43.83 18.93
CA SER A 352 -16.14 43.45 17.79
C SER A 352 -15.88 41.95 17.76
N LEU A 353 -15.61 41.30 18.91
CA LEU A 353 -15.44 39.86 19.00
C LEU A 353 -16.72 39.11 18.62
N GLU A 354 -17.88 39.50 19.15
CA GLU A 354 -19.18 38.89 18.87
C GLU A 354 -19.51 38.93 17.37
N GLN A 355 -19.35 40.05 16.71
CA GLN A 355 -19.57 40.20 15.28
C GLN A 355 -18.65 39.27 14.48
N ARG A 356 -17.37 39.17 14.82
CA ARG A 356 -16.41 38.27 14.15
C ARG A 356 -16.74 36.82 14.38
N LEU A 357 -17.23 36.44 15.56
CA LEU A 357 -17.66 35.09 15.88
C LEU A 357 -18.94 34.68 15.09
N GLU A 358 -19.86 35.66 14.89
CA GLU A 358 -21.06 35.44 14.06
C GLU A 358 -20.66 35.20 12.60
N GLU A 359 -19.77 36.05 12.03
CA GLU A 359 -19.25 35.85 10.67
C GLU A 359 -18.50 34.52 10.52
N ALA A 360 -17.68 34.14 11.51
CA ALA A 360 -16.99 32.86 11.53
C ALA A 360 -17.97 31.68 11.58
N GLY A 361 -19.06 31.81 12.32
CA GLY A 361 -20.15 30.83 12.41
C GLY A 361 -20.84 30.62 11.05
N GLU A 362 -21.14 31.71 10.33
CA GLU A 362 -21.74 31.61 8.99
C GLU A 362 -20.81 30.98 7.95
N ILE A 363 -19.52 31.35 7.94
CA ILE A 363 -18.52 30.73 7.07
C ILE A 363 -18.42 29.23 7.36
N LEU A 364 -18.40 28.87 8.65
CA LEU A 364 -18.32 27.46 9.06
C LEU A 364 -19.57 26.67 8.62
N LYS A 365 -20.75 27.23 8.80
CA LYS A 365 -22.06 26.64 8.43
C LYS A 365 -22.14 26.41 6.91
N ASN A 366 -21.78 27.42 6.11
CA ASN A 366 -21.81 27.32 4.65
C ASN A 366 -20.78 26.27 4.15
N THR A 367 -19.58 26.25 4.74
CA THR A 367 -18.56 25.28 4.41
C THR A 367 -18.96 23.87 4.79
N GLU A 368 -19.56 23.67 5.97
CA GLU A 368 -20.07 22.36 6.40
C GLU A 368 -21.17 21.85 5.47
N SER A 369 -22.14 22.73 5.13
CA SER A 369 -23.24 22.39 4.20
C SER A 369 -22.72 22.01 2.82
N ARG A 370 -21.72 22.74 2.31
CA ARG A 370 -21.05 22.45 1.04
C ARG A 370 -20.34 21.11 1.06
N TRP A 371 -19.58 20.83 2.11
CA TRP A 371 -18.87 19.55 2.25
C TRP A 371 -19.83 18.36 2.44
N ALA A 372 -20.92 18.56 3.19
CA ALA A 372 -21.96 17.55 3.36
C ALA A 372 -22.70 17.23 2.05
N LEU A 373 -23.01 18.26 1.25
CA LEU A 373 -23.60 18.11 -0.08
C LEU A 373 -22.70 17.29 -0.98
N MET A 374 -21.40 17.61 -1.06
CA MET A 374 -20.44 16.85 -1.86
C MET A 374 -20.32 15.39 -1.38
N ALA A 375 -20.31 15.16 -0.05
CA ALA A 375 -20.25 13.80 0.50
C ALA A 375 -21.47 12.94 0.15
N ALA A 376 -22.64 13.55 0.09
CA ALA A 376 -23.90 12.86 -0.22
C ALA A 376 -24.07 12.53 -1.71
N HIS A 377 -23.38 13.27 -2.60
CA HIS A 377 -23.63 13.29 -4.03
C HIS A 377 -22.37 13.02 -4.89
N LEU A 378 -21.44 12.19 -4.36
CA LEU A 378 -20.16 11.92 -5.04
C LEU A 378 -20.33 11.38 -6.47
N ASP A 379 -21.38 10.62 -6.73
CA ASP A 379 -21.62 9.99 -8.03
C ASP A 379 -22.38 10.87 -9.02
N ASP A 380 -22.94 11.99 -8.55
CA ASP A 380 -23.75 12.87 -9.37
C ASP A 380 -22.87 13.82 -10.19
N PRO A 381 -23.34 14.23 -11.38
CA PRO A 381 -22.68 15.25 -12.18
C PRO A 381 -22.63 16.61 -11.46
N VAL A 382 -21.53 17.32 -11.61
CA VAL A 382 -21.35 18.66 -11.00
C VAL A 382 -22.51 19.61 -11.34
N VAL A 383 -23.04 19.54 -12.57
CA VAL A 383 -24.11 20.41 -13.06
C VAL A 383 -25.38 20.35 -12.20
N GLU A 384 -25.68 19.22 -11.62
CA GLU A 384 -26.90 19.04 -10.81
C GLU A 384 -26.82 19.79 -9.48
N HIS A 385 -25.62 19.99 -8.96
CA HIS A 385 -25.36 20.59 -7.65
C HIS A 385 -24.70 21.99 -7.73
N ALA A 386 -24.25 22.43 -8.93
CA ALA A 386 -23.58 23.70 -9.10
C ALA A 386 -24.39 24.92 -8.61
N PRO A 387 -25.73 25.04 -8.82
CA PRO A 387 -26.50 26.14 -8.28
C PRO A 387 -26.48 26.17 -6.75
N ARG A 388 -26.67 25.04 -6.10
CA ARG A 388 -26.67 24.96 -4.63
C ARG A 388 -25.27 25.20 -4.04
N LEU A 389 -24.21 24.75 -4.72
CA LEU A 389 -22.83 25.00 -4.33
C LEU A 389 -22.50 26.50 -4.44
N ALA A 390 -23.01 27.19 -5.46
CA ALA A 390 -22.84 28.63 -5.62
C ALA A 390 -23.51 29.41 -4.48
N GLU A 391 -24.73 29.06 -4.08
CA GLU A 391 -25.40 29.64 -2.90
C GLU A 391 -24.60 29.46 -1.61
N LEU A 392 -23.86 28.36 -1.51
CA LEU A 392 -22.98 28.06 -0.39
C LEU A 392 -21.56 28.63 -0.53
N GLY A 393 -21.33 29.54 -1.51
CA GLY A 393 -20.08 30.24 -1.71
C GLY A 393 -19.04 29.47 -2.54
N LEU A 394 -19.44 28.46 -3.32
CA LEU A 394 -18.57 27.77 -4.27
C LEU A 394 -19.16 27.85 -5.67
N ASP A 395 -18.77 28.86 -6.43
CA ASP A 395 -19.25 29.06 -7.79
C ASP A 395 -18.59 28.11 -8.80
N LEU A 396 -19.35 27.13 -9.27
CA LEU A 396 -18.98 26.20 -10.33
C LEU A 396 -19.81 26.46 -11.61
N LEU A 397 -20.65 27.50 -11.62
CA LEU A 397 -21.53 27.83 -12.75
C LEU A 397 -20.73 28.29 -13.98
N ALA A 398 -19.56 28.88 -13.76
CA ALA A 398 -18.65 29.32 -14.81
C ALA A 398 -17.77 28.19 -15.39
N TRP A 399 -17.82 26.98 -14.86
CA TRP A 399 -17.02 25.87 -15.36
C TRP A 399 -17.40 25.50 -16.79
N PRO A 400 -16.44 25.04 -17.63
CA PRO A 400 -16.74 24.50 -18.96
C PRO A 400 -17.69 23.31 -18.91
N GLN A 401 -18.50 23.11 -19.96
CA GLN A 401 -19.50 22.04 -20.00
C GLN A 401 -18.91 20.65 -19.77
N ASN A 402 -17.75 20.35 -20.36
CA ASN A 402 -17.05 19.08 -20.17
C ASN A 402 -16.61 18.82 -18.73
N GLN A 403 -16.46 19.85 -17.90
CA GLN A 403 -16.20 19.71 -16.47
C GLN A 403 -17.49 19.50 -15.67
N LYS A 404 -18.57 20.20 -16.05
CA LYS A 404 -19.86 20.12 -15.37
C LYS A 404 -20.54 18.76 -15.50
N THR A 405 -20.30 18.04 -16.59
CA THR A 405 -20.84 16.70 -16.83
C THR A 405 -20.09 15.60 -16.09
N ARG A 406 -18.95 15.92 -15.48
CA ARG A 406 -18.18 14.97 -14.66
C ARG A 406 -18.81 14.79 -13.30
N ARG A 407 -18.62 13.60 -12.70
CA ARG A 407 -19.04 13.35 -11.32
C ARG A 407 -18.23 14.20 -10.34
N LEU A 408 -18.85 14.56 -9.24
CA LEU A 408 -18.15 15.22 -8.12
C LEU A 408 -16.93 14.40 -7.64
N LEU A 409 -17.07 13.07 -7.59
CA LEU A 409 -15.98 12.16 -7.25
C LEU A 409 -14.77 12.34 -8.18
N ASP A 410 -14.98 12.36 -9.49
CA ASP A 410 -13.88 12.49 -10.47
C ASP A 410 -13.15 13.82 -10.34
N CYS A 411 -13.89 14.90 -10.06
CA CYS A 411 -13.31 16.22 -9.82
C CYS A 411 -12.54 16.31 -8.48
N LEU A 412 -12.94 15.54 -7.48
CA LEU A 412 -12.22 15.43 -6.22
C LEU A 412 -10.95 14.57 -6.35
N GLN A 413 -11.00 13.51 -7.17
CA GLN A 413 -9.87 12.62 -7.44
C GLN A 413 -8.72 13.36 -8.14
N ASP A 414 -9.01 14.12 -9.18
CA ASP A 414 -8.00 14.88 -9.92
C ASP A 414 -7.68 16.24 -9.31
N ARG A 415 -8.40 16.63 -8.23
CA ARG A 415 -8.23 17.88 -7.49
C ARG A 415 -8.61 19.15 -8.26
N THR A 416 -9.38 19.07 -9.33
CA THR A 416 -10.05 20.22 -9.93
C THR A 416 -11.06 20.82 -8.95
N LEU A 417 -11.71 19.94 -8.15
CA LEU A 417 -12.48 20.32 -6.98
C LEU A 417 -11.73 19.91 -5.70
N ARG A 418 -11.77 20.75 -4.67
CA ARG A 418 -11.05 20.48 -3.40
C ARG A 418 -11.90 20.80 -2.20
N VAL A 419 -11.82 19.96 -1.19
CA VAL A 419 -12.31 20.19 0.17
C VAL A 419 -11.10 20.49 1.05
N SER A 420 -10.94 21.73 1.54
CA SER A 420 -9.70 22.19 2.13
C SER A 420 -9.89 23.02 3.39
N TRP A 421 -9.49 22.51 4.55
CA TRP A 421 -9.37 23.30 5.77
C TRP A 421 -8.60 24.60 5.56
N LYS A 422 -7.43 24.52 4.89
CA LYS A 422 -6.55 25.69 4.73
C LYS A 422 -7.23 26.83 3.98
N ARG A 423 -7.83 26.54 2.82
CA ARG A 423 -8.37 27.57 1.91
C ARG A 423 -9.76 28.04 2.29
N GLU A 424 -10.60 27.15 2.84
CA GLU A 424 -12.02 27.40 3.03
C GLU A 424 -12.36 27.83 4.46
N LEU A 425 -11.49 27.53 5.44
CA LEU A 425 -11.73 27.91 6.85
C LEU A 425 -10.54 28.62 7.47
N ARG A 426 -9.32 28.07 7.45
CA ARG A 426 -8.18 28.65 8.17
C ARG A 426 -7.85 30.07 7.67
N ASP A 427 -7.75 30.24 6.35
CA ASP A 427 -7.35 31.51 5.76
C ASP A 427 -8.46 32.58 6.00
N GLU A 428 -9.74 32.17 6.00
CA GLU A 428 -10.87 33.04 6.35
C GLU A 428 -10.88 33.40 7.85
N PHE A 429 -10.64 32.44 8.74
CA PHE A 429 -10.53 32.74 10.17
C PHE A 429 -9.37 33.66 10.48
N ARG A 430 -8.22 33.52 9.83
CA ARG A 430 -7.08 34.43 9.98
C ARG A 430 -7.40 35.82 9.46
N ARG A 431 -8.25 35.95 8.45
CA ARG A 431 -8.74 37.26 7.96
C ARG A 431 -9.70 37.91 8.96
N LEU A 432 -10.57 37.13 9.59
CA LEU A 432 -11.54 37.62 10.58
C LEU A 432 -10.89 37.96 11.91
N PHE A 433 -9.86 37.24 12.32
CA PHE A 433 -9.18 37.39 13.60
C PHE A 433 -7.70 37.83 13.39
N PRO A 434 -7.45 39.05 12.88
CA PRO A 434 -6.10 39.51 12.57
C PRO A 434 -5.34 39.99 13.81
N GLY A 435 -4.01 39.94 13.72
CA GLY A 435 -3.12 40.57 14.70
C GLY A 435 -2.93 39.78 15.99
N LEU A 436 -2.13 40.36 16.89
CA LEU A 436 -1.75 39.69 18.15
C LEU A 436 -2.91 39.60 19.15
N ALA A 437 -3.87 40.49 19.08
CA ALA A 437 -5.04 40.51 19.98
C ALA A 437 -5.82 39.16 19.87
N PHE A 438 -5.98 38.64 18.66
CA PHE A 438 -6.74 37.43 18.39
C PHE A 438 -5.89 36.16 18.26
N SER A 439 -4.59 36.19 18.58
CA SER A 439 -3.71 35.01 18.39
C SER A 439 -4.21 33.77 19.15
N ASN A 440 -4.72 33.95 20.39
CA ASN A 440 -5.28 32.84 21.19
C ASN A 440 -6.52 32.22 20.51
N VAL A 441 -7.34 33.03 19.83
CA VAL A 441 -8.50 32.52 19.06
C VAL A 441 -8.01 31.63 17.92
N ILE A 442 -7.07 32.09 17.13
CA ILE A 442 -6.50 31.36 16.00
C ILE A 442 -5.80 30.07 16.47
N GLU A 443 -4.97 30.16 17.53
CA GLU A 443 -4.29 28.99 18.10
C GLU A 443 -5.29 27.90 18.54
N ARG A 444 -6.39 28.31 19.16
CA ARG A 444 -7.43 27.38 19.62
C ARG A 444 -8.13 26.69 18.45
N LEU A 445 -8.46 27.43 17.37
CA LEU A 445 -9.07 26.88 16.16
C LEU A 445 -8.09 25.94 15.42
N GLU A 446 -6.82 26.31 15.32
CA GLU A 446 -5.78 25.46 14.71
C GLU A 446 -5.50 24.20 15.56
N ALA A 447 -5.54 24.29 16.88
CA ALA A 447 -5.43 23.12 17.77
C ALA A 447 -6.57 22.11 17.54
N CYS A 448 -7.80 22.59 17.28
CA CYS A 448 -8.91 21.71 16.88
C CYS A 448 -8.60 20.96 15.60
N HIS A 449 -8.05 21.65 14.59
CA HIS A 449 -7.65 20.99 13.34
C HIS A 449 -6.56 19.93 13.57
N VAL A 450 -5.50 20.25 14.35
CA VAL A 450 -4.42 19.28 14.64
C VAL A 450 -4.96 18.05 15.36
N ARG A 451 -5.84 18.23 16.35
CA ARG A 451 -6.47 17.12 17.09
C ARG A 451 -7.29 16.22 16.18
N VAL A 452 -8.15 16.79 15.31
CA VAL A 452 -9.00 16.03 14.40
C VAL A 452 -8.15 15.38 13.29
N LEU A 453 -7.09 16.05 12.82
CA LEU A 453 -6.18 15.51 11.82
C LEU A 453 -5.47 14.24 12.31
N ARG A 454 -5.14 14.15 13.59
CA ARG A 454 -4.53 12.95 14.20
C ARG A 454 -5.46 11.74 14.22
N SER A 455 -6.77 11.95 14.22
CA SER A 455 -7.78 10.86 14.19
C SER A 455 -8.24 10.48 12.78
N ARG A 456 -7.57 10.99 11.74
CA ARG A 456 -7.94 10.64 10.36
C ARG A 456 -7.55 9.21 10.03
N VAL A 457 -8.45 8.51 9.35
CA VAL A 457 -8.18 7.22 8.73
C VAL A 457 -8.01 7.43 7.22
N PHE A 458 -7.03 6.78 6.64
CA PHE A 458 -6.83 6.72 5.20
C PHE A 458 -6.21 5.38 4.82
N VAL A 459 -6.32 4.99 3.56
CA VAL A 459 -5.74 3.78 3.02
C VAL A 459 -4.61 4.15 2.08
N ALA A 460 -3.42 3.58 2.28
CA ALA A 460 -2.30 3.66 1.36
C ALA A 460 -2.03 2.28 0.77
N LEU A 461 -1.84 2.21 -0.54
CA LEU A 461 -1.62 0.97 -1.25
C LEU A 461 -0.16 0.83 -1.68
N HIS A 462 0.39 -0.34 -1.46
CA HIS A 462 1.50 -0.85 -2.24
C HIS A 462 1.20 -2.29 -2.65
N MET A 463 1.75 -2.76 -3.74
CA MET A 463 1.41 -4.07 -4.28
C MET A 463 2.64 -4.74 -4.87
N HIS A 464 2.68 -6.06 -4.75
CA HIS A 464 3.45 -6.90 -5.66
C HIS A 464 2.65 -6.97 -6.98
N ALA A 465 2.82 -5.96 -7.83
CA ALA A 465 1.95 -5.77 -9.00
C ALA A 465 2.09 -6.89 -10.03
N GLY A 466 3.21 -7.63 -10.01
CA GLY A 466 3.42 -8.76 -10.92
C GLY A 466 2.57 -9.99 -10.60
N ASP A 467 2.06 -10.12 -9.38
CA ASP A 467 1.25 -11.26 -8.93
C ASP A 467 -0.11 -10.89 -8.31
N GLY A 468 -0.44 -9.59 -8.30
CA GLY A 468 -1.75 -9.11 -7.83
C GLY A 468 -1.91 -9.07 -6.31
N ASN A 469 -0.85 -9.23 -5.55
CA ASN A 469 -0.90 -9.13 -4.09
C ASN A 469 -0.86 -7.65 -3.65
N VAL A 470 -1.94 -7.22 -3.03
CA VAL A 470 -2.14 -5.84 -2.58
C VAL A 470 -2.01 -5.78 -1.07
N HIS A 471 -1.15 -4.89 -0.60
CA HIS A 471 -1.05 -4.52 0.81
C HIS A 471 -1.85 -3.26 1.07
N THR A 472 -2.98 -3.43 1.75
CA THR A 472 -3.88 -2.36 2.13
C THR A 472 -3.47 -1.84 3.50
N ASN A 473 -2.81 -0.69 3.53
CA ASN A 473 -2.25 -0.14 4.76
C ASN A 473 -3.19 0.91 5.34
N LEU A 474 -3.71 0.63 6.56
CA LEU A 474 -4.52 1.55 7.33
C LEU A 474 -3.70 2.03 8.54
N PRO A 475 -3.18 3.27 8.51
CA PRO A 475 -2.62 3.89 9.70
C PRO A 475 -3.77 4.30 10.64
N VAL A 476 -3.70 3.87 11.88
CA VAL A 476 -4.76 4.08 12.91
C VAL A 476 -4.22 4.93 14.05
#